data_0baca0ecb826fb89a9930e4ae0381d5e
#
_entry.id   0baca0ecb826fb89a9930e4ae0381d5e
#
_cell.length_a   1.000
_cell.length_b   1.000
_cell.length_c   1.000
_cell.angle_alpha   90.00
_cell.angle_beta   90.00
_cell.angle_gamma   90.00
#
_symmetry.space_group_name_H-M   'P 1'
#
loop_
_entity.id
_entity.type
_entity.pdbx_description
1 polymer ?
#
loop_
_entity_poly.entity_id
_entity_poly.type
_entity_poly.pdbx_seq_one_letter_code
_entity_poly.pdbx_strand_id
1 'polypeptide(L)'
;MKRSRRYRACSKKAPAEHFWLSLVCFSVLVIASFLLFEQQIQDFLIHLNLYQPSSPAQAFNLALLLVALLALDVVLPVPSSMVALLAVAMLGSIGGYLVIFIGLCLGAGLGYALGAGYFRLLSGRLGLHQRSPGQLAYRLGTLSLICLRGVPVLAETSVVAAGMQRYPLRAFLLITTLANAGLALAYTAIGTFLIEQNSLLVTVLASMVLPLGFVAIYSLLKRKTSGDQPLRGRFTVAYDYPVIFTDHLFDPHNPCLHQQLTAAHSGQVTVMVFADEQLLHSAPALRDQIDAYFAAHADLQLLAAPIAVPAGELSKTSEVLQQLYSDMLQHGLDRHCYVLALGGGAVLDSVGYACATFHRGIRLIRIPSTVLAQNDAGIGVKNGINAFGQKNLLGAFYPANAVINDFQLLTSLTRRDQIAGLAEAVKVALIKDAAFFEWMEANASALAHFDHAASRYAIRRCAELHLGHITGAGDPFERGNGRPLDYGHWAAHKLENLSHHRLRHGEAVAVGMALDGLYANALGLLSDSETERVMSLLHTLGFNLCPPELSVTDAQGRSQLLLGLEEFRQHLGGQLSIPMLTCIGQSVDLHAIDSAKMQTALQRLAAHSSPALAATEGYAR
;
A
#
# COMPACT_ATOMS: atom_id res chain seq x y z
N MET A 1 47.26 -22.98 -7.06
CA MET A 1 48.03 -21.98 -6.26
C MET A 1 47.07 -20.99 -5.60
N LYS A 2 47.14 -20.94 -4.29
CA LYS A 2 46.27 -20.20 -3.37
C LYS A 2 46.39 -18.70 -3.53
N ARG A 3 45.26 -17.94 -3.57
CA ARG A 3 45.18 -16.60 -2.99
C ARG A 3 43.82 -16.43 -2.31
N SER A 4 43.81 -16.71 -1.01
CA SER A 4 42.76 -16.33 -0.08
C SER A 4 42.79 -14.80 0.11
N ARG A 5 41.81 -14.07 -0.40
CA ARG A 5 41.58 -12.68 0.03
C ARG A 5 40.83 -12.72 1.37
N ARG A 6 41.57 -12.42 2.44
CA ARG A 6 41.01 -12.12 3.76
C ARG A 6 40.14 -10.88 3.63
N TYR A 7 38.83 -11.03 3.78
CA TYR A 7 37.95 -9.92 4.09
C TYR A 7 38.28 -9.44 5.51
N ARG A 8 38.95 -8.29 5.63
CA ARG A 8 39.05 -7.56 6.90
C ARG A 8 37.64 -7.07 7.24
N ALA A 9 37.07 -7.63 8.28
CA ALA A 9 35.90 -7.09 8.95
C ALA A 9 36.26 -5.69 9.46
N CYS A 10 35.75 -4.65 8.81
CA CYS A 10 35.85 -3.28 9.29
C CYS A 10 34.88 -3.15 10.46
N SER A 11 35.40 -3.33 11.68
CA SER A 11 34.69 -3.10 12.94
C SER A 11 34.37 -1.59 13.03
N LYS A 12 33.14 -1.20 12.66
CA LYS A 12 32.61 0.14 12.95
C LYS A 12 32.25 0.25 14.43
N LYS A 13 33.26 0.39 15.30
CA LYS A 13 33.11 0.93 16.65
C LYS A 13 33.39 2.44 16.62
N ALA A 14 32.52 3.23 16.01
CA ALA A 14 32.85 4.65 15.92
C ALA A 14 31.71 5.70 15.97
N PRO A 15 30.47 5.45 16.40
CA PRO A 15 29.59 6.60 16.67
C PRO A 15 29.52 7.04 18.14
N ALA A 16 29.86 6.19 19.09
CA ALA A 16 29.72 6.55 20.51
C ALA A 16 30.87 7.43 21.03
N GLU A 17 32.11 7.18 20.61
CA GLU A 17 33.28 7.95 21.08
C GLU A 17 33.27 9.39 20.56
N HIS A 18 32.90 9.60 19.30
CA HIS A 18 32.77 10.94 18.74
C HIS A 18 31.63 11.75 19.34
N PHE A 19 30.57 11.11 19.74
CA PHE A 19 29.45 11.77 20.44
C PHE A 19 29.89 12.30 21.82
N TRP A 20 30.56 11.48 22.62
CA TRP A 20 31.07 11.91 23.94
C TRP A 20 32.15 12.99 23.81
N LEU A 21 33.01 12.88 22.83
CA LEU A 21 34.05 13.87 22.57
C LEU A 21 33.43 15.22 22.17
N SER A 22 32.46 15.24 21.27
CA SER A 22 31.75 16.47 20.87
C SER A 22 30.96 17.09 22.02
N LEU A 23 30.36 16.29 22.88
CA LEU A 23 29.63 16.77 24.07
C LEU A 23 30.59 17.42 25.08
N VAL A 24 31.76 16.80 25.32
CA VAL A 24 32.80 17.36 26.19
C VAL A 24 33.39 18.65 25.60
N CYS A 25 33.71 18.66 24.31
CA CYS A 25 34.21 19.86 23.63
C CYS A 25 33.22 21.03 23.69
N PHE A 26 31.94 20.74 23.46
CA PHE A 26 30.86 21.73 23.57
C PHE A 26 30.73 22.26 25.00
N SER A 27 30.76 21.38 26.01
CA SER A 27 30.73 21.78 27.42
C SER A 27 31.90 22.65 27.81
N VAL A 28 33.12 22.30 27.37
CA VAL A 28 34.32 23.10 27.58
C VAL A 28 34.21 24.48 26.92
N LEU A 29 33.71 24.54 25.70
CA LEU A 29 33.52 25.79 24.96
C LEU A 29 32.51 26.71 25.66
N VAL A 30 31.40 26.19 26.16
CA VAL A 30 30.40 26.95 26.92
C VAL A 30 30.99 27.49 28.23
N ILE A 31 31.74 26.65 28.98
CA ILE A 31 32.39 27.07 30.22
C ILE A 31 33.47 28.15 29.92
N ALA A 32 34.27 27.95 28.92
CA ALA A 32 35.30 28.92 28.52
C ALA A 32 34.71 30.27 28.09
N SER A 33 33.62 30.22 27.27
CA SER A 33 32.93 31.45 26.87
C SER A 33 32.32 32.17 28.07
N PHE A 34 31.76 31.44 29.04
CA PHE A 34 31.25 32.05 30.26
C PHE A 34 32.34 32.71 31.07
N LEU A 35 33.47 32.04 31.33
CA LEU A 35 34.58 32.60 32.10
C LEU A 35 35.20 33.83 31.42
N LEU A 36 35.17 33.90 30.09
CA LEU A 36 35.70 35.04 29.33
C LEU A 36 34.76 36.26 29.37
N PHE A 37 33.47 36.05 29.49
CA PHE A 37 32.44 37.09 29.37
C PHE A 37 31.64 37.29 30.65
N GLU A 38 32.05 36.71 31.79
CA GLU A 38 31.29 36.75 33.06
C GLU A 38 30.94 38.16 33.51
N GLN A 39 31.92 39.07 33.51
CA GLN A 39 31.72 40.48 33.89
C GLN A 39 30.78 41.21 32.93
N GLN A 40 30.94 41.04 31.64
CA GLN A 40 30.08 41.68 30.61
C GLN A 40 28.63 41.17 30.70
N ILE A 41 28.44 39.90 31.03
CA ILE A 41 27.12 39.33 31.26
C ILE A 41 26.49 39.89 32.52
N GLN A 42 27.24 40.03 33.61
CA GLN A 42 26.75 40.65 34.84
C GLN A 42 26.38 42.13 34.65
N ASP A 43 27.25 42.91 33.99
CA ASP A 43 26.99 44.31 33.66
C ASP A 43 25.76 44.48 32.77
N PHE A 44 25.58 43.60 31.78
CA PHE A 44 24.41 43.59 30.89
C PHE A 44 23.13 43.29 31.66
N LEU A 45 23.14 42.31 32.57
CA LEU A 45 21.98 41.95 33.41
C LEU A 45 21.63 43.10 34.38
N ILE A 46 22.63 43.82 34.93
CA ILE A 46 22.42 45.00 35.77
C ILE A 46 21.83 46.16 34.98
N HIS A 47 22.33 46.42 33.77
CA HIS A 47 21.86 47.48 32.87
C HIS A 47 20.41 47.26 32.41
N LEU A 48 19.97 46.02 32.28
CA LEU A 48 18.61 45.68 31.89
C LEU A 48 17.59 45.88 33.05
N ASN A 49 18.02 46.28 34.22
CA ASN A 49 17.16 46.45 35.42
C ASN A 49 16.34 45.21 35.77
N LEU A 50 16.85 44.03 35.39
CA LEU A 50 16.15 42.75 35.50
C LEU A 50 16.31 42.09 36.88
N TYR A 51 17.04 42.73 37.79
CA TYR A 51 17.50 42.07 39.02
C TYR A 51 16.45 41.88 40.09
N GLN A 52 15.33 42.60 40.08
CA GLN A 52 14.07 42.28 40.82
C GLN A 52 12.94 43.16 40.27
N PRO A 53 11.86 42.60 39.76
CA PRO A 53 10.72 43.40 39.29
C PRO A 53 10.10 44.15 40.48
N SER A 54 10.14 45.47 40.42
CA SER A 54 9.60 46.35 41.47
C SER A 54 8.09 46.56 41.38
N SER A 55 7.43 46.01 40.36
CA SER A 55 5.99 46.05 40.23
C SER A 55 5.40 44.76 39.62
N PRO A 56 4.13 44.41 39.88
CA PRO A 56 3.48 43.25 39.27
C PRO A 56 3.48 43.26 37.72
N ALA A 57 3.41 44.44 37.12
CA ALA A 57 3.43 44.60 35.67
C ALA A 57 4.81 44.27 35.08
N GLN A 58 5.91 44.66 35.77
CA GLN A 58 7.27 44.30 35.34
C GLN A 58 7.51 42.79 35.50
N ALA A 59 7.05 42.18 36.60
CA ALA A 59 7.12 40.73 36.80
C ALA A 59 6.38 39.96 35.68
N PHE A 60 5.23 40.44 35.28
CA PHE A 60 4.45 39.84 34.17
C PHE A 60 5.20 39.96 32.82
N ASN A 61 5.71 41.15 32.48
CA ASN A 61 6.46 41.36 31.24
C ASN A 61 7.74 40.51 31.20
N LEU A 62 8.44 40.38 32.32
CA LEU A 62 9.60 39.52 32.46
C LEU A 62 9.23 38.05 32.27
N ALA A 63 8.14 37.58 32.92
CA ALA A 63 7.64 36.24 32.74
C ALA A 63 7.29 35.93 31.26
N LEU A 64 6.65 36.88 30.59
CA LEU A 64 6.31 36.74 29.15
C LEU A 64 7.57 36.65 28.28
N LEU A 65 8.58 37.48 28.57
CA LEU A 65 9.86 37.43 27.84
C LEU A 65 10.57 36.09 28.01
N LEU A 66 10.65 35.59 29.25
CA LEU A 66 11.31 34.31 29.57
C LEU A 66 10.54 33.11 28.93
N VAL A 67 9.20 33.15 28.96
CA VAL A 67 8.38 32.15 28.25
C VAL A 67 8.65 32.18 26.74
N ALA A 68 8.73 33.38 26.14
CA ALA A 68 9.02 33.53 24.72
C ALA A 68 10.41 33.01 24.36
N LEU A 69 11.43 33.28 25.17
CA LEU A 69 12.79 32.75 24.96
C LEU A 69 12.82 31.23 25.03
N LEU A 70 12.17 30.62 26.01
CA LEU A 70 12.07 29.15 26.14
C LEU A 70 11.22 28.52 25.02
N ALA A 71 10.21 29.21 24.53
CA ALA A 71 9.40 28.72 23.42
C ALA A 71 10.13 28.81 22.08
N LEU A 72 10.96 29.84 21.86
CA LEU A 72 11.70 30.07 20.64
C LEU A 72 13.06 29.33 20.59
N ASP A 73 13.48 28.67 21.65
CA ASP A 73 14.71 27.87 21.73
C ASP A 73 14.79 26.80 20.61
N VAL A 74 13.69 26.32 20.13
CA VAL A 74 13.63 25.42 18.94
C VAL A 74 14.19 26.06 17.67
N VAL A 75 14.16 27.39 17.56
CA VAL A 75 14.57 28.15 16.37
C VAL A 75 15.83 28.97 16.63
N LEU A 76 15.99 29.47 17.84
CA LEU A 76 17.11 30.31 18.26
C LEU A 76 18.02 29.50 19.20
N PRO A 77 19.35 29.57 19.07
CA PRO A 77 20.27 28.87 19.95
C PRO A 77 20.36 29.55 21.33
N VAL A 78 19.30 29.43 22.11
CA VAL A 78 19.22 29.98 23.48
C VAL A 78 19.53 28.86 24.49
N PRO A 79 20.41 29.08 25.49
CA PRO A 79 20.64 28.07 26.51
C PRO A 79 19.45 27.94 27.47
N SER A 80 18.47 27.10 27.11
CA SER A 80 17.22 26.92 27.84
C SER A 80 17.41 26.60 29.34
N SER A 81 18.48 25.87 29.68
CA SER A 81 18.83 25.59 31.09
C SER A 81 19.21 26.84 31.88
N MET A 82 19.92 27.79 31.26
CA MET A 82 20.23 29.07 31.91
C MET A 82 18.99 29.94 32.09
N VAL A 83 18.17 30.04 31.05
CA VAL A 83 16.91 30.80 31.08
C VAL A 83 15.97 30.23 32.17
N ALA A 84 15.93 28.91 32.30
CA ALA A 84 15.13 28.25 33.35
C ALA A 84 15.60 28.61 34.76
N LEU A 85 16.89 28.55 35.04
CA LEU A 85 17.43 28.93 36.33
C LEU A 85 17.26 30.43 36.62
N LEU A 86 17.43 31.29 35.62
CA LEU A 86 17.17 32.72 35.72
C LEU A 86 15.71 33.02 36.03
N ALA A 87 14.77 32.27 35.47
CA ALA A 87 13.35 32.42 35.77
C ALA A 87 13.05 32.13 37.24
N VAL A 88 13.69 31.13 37.84
CA VAL A 88 13.54 30.83 39.26
C VAL A 88 14.18 31.92 40.13
N ALA A 89 15.36 32.42 39.78
CA ALA A 89 16.06 33.46 40.50
C ALA A 89 15.28 34.79 40.55
N MET A 90 14.62 35.14 39.45
CA MET A 90 13.95 36.45 39.33
C MET A 90 12.47 36.43 39.74
N LEU A 91 11.77 35.33 39.54
CA LEU A 91 10.32 35.21 39.78
C LEU A 91 9.97 34.30 40.97
N GLY A 92 11.00 33.77 41.64
CA GLY A 92 10.82 32.83 42.76
C GLY A 92 10.37 31.44 42.27
N SER A 93 10.21 30.49 43.19
CA SER A 93 9.96 29.10 42.91
C SER A 93 8.67 28.86 42.11
N ILE A 94 7.56 29.49 42.52
CA ILE A 94 6.26 29.29 41.84
C ILE A 94 6.23 29.97 40.49
N GLY A 95 6.68 31.23 40.40
CA GLY A 95 6.74 31.99 39.15
C GLY A 95 7.70 31.35 38.15
N GLY A 96 8.89 30.93 38.60
CA GLY A 96 9.87 30.22 37.81
C GLY A 96 9.35 28.89 37.28
N TYR A 97 8.71 28.08 38.14
CA TYR A 97 8.10 26.82 37.67
C TYR A 97 7.10 27.04 36.54
N LEU A 98 6.17 27.99 36.70
CA LEU A 98 5.12 28.27 35.72
C LEU A 98 5.73 28.73 34.39
N VAL A 99 6.72 29.63 34.43
CA VAL A 99 7.41 30.14 33.24
C VAL A 99 8.15 29.02 32.49
N ILE A 100 8.90 28.18 33.22
CA ILE A 100 9.62 27.07 32.65
C ILE A 100 8.66 26.07 32.03
N PHE A 101 7.62 25.67 32.73
CA PHE A 101 6.64 24.70 32.29
C PHE A 101 5.93 25.17 31.02
N ILE A 102 5.39 26.40 31.04
CA ILE A 102 4.65 26.97 29.88
C ILE A 102 5.60 27.14 28.67
N GLY A 103 6.79 27.69 28.88
CA GLY A 103 7.77 27.91 27.82
C GLY A 103 8.20 26.63 27.12
N LEU A 104 8.55 25.58 27.89
CA LEU A 104 8.92 24.27 27.36
C LEU A 104 7.76 23.57 26.65
N CYS A 105 6.52 23.73 27.12
CA CYS A 105 5.35 23.17 26.44
C CYS A 105 5.05 23.89 25.11
N LEU A 106 5.14 25.21 25.08
CA LEU A 106 4.98 25.99 23.85
C LEU A 106 6.10 25.67 22.85
N GLY A 107 7.35 25.59 23.29
CA GLY A 107 8.50 25.19 22.44
C GLY A 107 8.31 23.78 21.85
N ALA A 108 7.83 22.84 22.66
CA ALA A 108 7.54 21.49 22.16
C ALA A 108 6.44 21.50 21.08
N GLY A 109 5.37 22.25 21.30
CA GLY A 109 4.29 22.40 20.31
C GLY A 109 4.76 23.07 19.01
N LEU A 110 5.56 24.14 19.14
CA LEU A 110 6.15 24.84 17.99
C LEU A 110 7.08 23.91 17.19
N GLY A 111 7.97 23.19 17.85
CA GLY A 111 8.87 22.24 17.20
C GLY A 111 8.14 21.12 16.46
N TYR A 112 7.09 20.57 17.07
CA TYR A 112 6.23 19.60 16.39
C TYR A 112 5.55 20.19 15.17
N ALA A 113 5.01 21.40 15.25
CA ALA A 113 4.34 22.08 14.14
C ALA A 113 5.31 22.38 12.98
N LEU A 114 6.54 22.85 13.30
CA LEU A 114 7.60 23.06 12.32
C LEU A 114 8.00 21.76 11.61
N GLY A 115 8.18 20.68 12.36
CA GLY A 115 8.49 19.37 11.79
C GLY A 115 7.39 18.85 10.87
N ALA A 116 6.13 18.97 11.26
CA ALA A 116 4.98 18.57 10.46
C ALA A 116 4.79 19.45 9.22
N GLY A 117 5.08 20.77 9.32
CA GLY A 117 5.04 21.73 8.21
C GLY A 117 6.16 21.46 7.20
N TYR A 118 7.39 21.25 7.64
CA TYR A 118 8.54 20.91 6.81
C TYR A 118 8.30 19.64 6.00
N PHE A 119 7.71 18.62 6.62
CA PHE A 119 7.35 17.39 5.93
C PHE A 119 6.33 17.62 4.81
N ARG A 120 5.30 18.46 5.04
CA ARG A 120 4.31 18.80 4.00
C ARG A 120 4.95 19.54 2.81
N LEU A 121 5.86 20.46 3.09
CA LEU A 121 6.55 21.24 2.06
C LEU A 121 7.45 20.35 1.19
N LEU A 122 8.19 19.42 1.81
CA LEU A 122 9.10 18.51 1.13
C LEU A 122 8.35 17.47 0.30
N SER A 123 7.25 16.92 0.82
CA SER A 123 6.41 15.96 0.11
C SER A 123 5.73 16.56 -1.13
N GLY A 124 5.34 17.84 -1.05
CA GLY A 124 4.74 18.56 -2.17
C GLY A 124 5.73 18.88 -3.30
N ARG A 125 6.99 19.22 -2.98
CA ARG A 125 8.03 19.56 -3.98
C ARG A 125 8.69 18.37 -4.66
N LEU A 126 8.81 17.24 -3.99
CA LEU A 126 9.54 16.07 -4.46
C LEU A 126 8.63 14.95 -5.00
N GLY A 127 7.32 15.18 -5.09
CA GLY A 127 6.38 14.15 -5.56
C GLY A 127 6.34 12.89 -4.68
N LEU A 128 6.83 12.97 -3.44
CA LEU A 128 6.95 11.86 -2.51
C LEU A 128 5.61 11.50 -1.84
N HIS A 129 4.52 11.54 -2.61
CA HIS A 129 3.17 11.23 -2.11
C HIS A 129 3.01 9.77 -1.62
N GLN A 130 3.99 8.91 -1.85
CA GLN A 130 3.85 7.47 -1.60
C GLN A 130 4.99 6.78 -0.83
N ARG A 131 6.01 7.48 -0.37
CA ARG A 131 6.97 6.84 0.54
C ARG A 131 6.51 7.07 1.97
N SER A 132 6.01 6.00 2.61
CA SER A 132 5.74 6.00 4.05
C SER A 132 6.98 6.53 4.78
N PRO A 133 6.83 7.52 5.71
CA PRO A 133 7.95 8.15 6.42
C PRO A 133 8.81 7.20 7.27
N GLY A 134 8.47 5.92 7.29
CA GLY A 134 9.11 4.89 8.11
C GLY A 134 10.48 4.41 7.67
N GLN A 135 11.01 4.83 6.52
CA GLN A 135 12.29 4.30 6.01
C GLN A 135 13.50 5.18 6.32
N LEU A 136 13.34 6.44 6.71
CA LEU A 136 14.47 7.36 6.96
C LEU A 136 14.63 7.82 8.41
N ALA A 137 13.71 7.51 9.31
CA ALA A 137 13.80 7.96 10.69
C ALA A 137 13.72 6.76 11.65
N TYR A 138 14.73 6.63 12.47
CA TYR A 138 14.69 5.87 13.71
C TYR A 138 13.38 6.21 14.43
N ARG A 139 12.45 5.27 14.58
CA ARG A 139 11.19 5.53 15.31
C ARG A 139 11.55 5.99 16.71
N LEU A 140 11.32 7.28 17.01
CA LEU A 140 11.44 7.81 18.35
C LEU A 140 10.42 7.07 19.23
N GLY A 141 10.91 6.19 20.11
CA GLY A 141 10.08 5.55 21.10
C GLY A 141 9.69 6.56 22.20
N THR A 142 8.59 6.28 22.91
CA THR A 142 8.12 7.10 24.05
C THR A 142 9.23 7.42 25.06
N LEU A 143 10.07 6.43 25.39
CA LEU A 143 11.20 6.60 26.30
C LEU A 143 12.23 7.61 25.77
N SER A 144 12.51 7.60 24.48
CA SER A 144 13.44 8.57 23.85
C SER A 144 12.89 10.00 23.94
N LEU A 145 11.57 10.19 23.69
CA LEU A 145 10.94 11.51 23.83
C LEU A 145 11.03 12.05 25.26
N ILE A 146 10.89 11.20 26.27
CA ILE A 146 10.99 11.61 27.69
C ILE A 146 12.44 11.96 28.04
N CYS A 147 13.38 11.04 27.80
CA CYS A 147 14.76 11.21 28.26
C CYS A 147 15.52 12.29 27.52
N LEU A 148 15.24 12.49 26.22
CA LEU A 148 15.92 13.52 25.42
C LEU A 148 15.46 14.95 25.78
N ARG A 149 14.30 15.12 26.46
CA ARG A 149 13.81 16.44 26.90
C ARG A 149 14.76 17.16 27.89
N GLY A 150 15.52 16.41 28.68
CA GLY A 150 16.48 16.99 29.62
C GLY A 150 17.82 17.39 28.99
N VAL A 151 18.03 17.15 27.69
CA VAL A 151 19.32 17.42 27.04
C VAL A 151 19.13 18.51 25.98
N PRO A 152 19.72 19.71 26.16
CA PRO A 152 19.66 20.79 25.17
C PRO A 152 20.06 20.30 23.77
N VAL A 153 19.53 20.90 22.73
CA VAL A 153 19.69 20.50 21.31
C VAL A 153 18.98 19.18 20.97
N LEU A 154 19.07 18.16 21.84
CA LEU A 154 18.36 16.90 21.61
C LEU A 154 16.87 17.01 21.94
N ALA A 155 16.53 17.87 22.88
CA ALA A 155 15.13 18.19 23.20
C ALA A 155 14.40 18.78 21.99
N GLU A 156 14.99 19.79 21.36
CA GLU A 156 14.46 20.52 20.21
C GLU A 156 14.42 19.62 18.96
N THR A 157 15.51 18.92 18.68
CA THR A 157 15.57 17.98 17.54
C THR A 157 14.59 16.82 17.69
N SER A 158 14.32 16.35 18.92
CA SER A 158 13.39 15.26 19.18
C SER A 158 11.93 15.63 18.87
N VAL A 159 11.50 16.86 19.18
CA VAL A 159 10.14 17.33 18.92
C VAL A 159 9.91 17.64 17.44
N VAL A 160 10.92 18.20 16.75
CA VAL A 160 10.87 18.40 15.30
C VAL A 160 10.81 17.04 14.58
N ALA A 161 11.63 16.08 14.99
CA ALA A 161 11.61 14.74 14.43
C ALA A 161 10.27 14.02 14.69
N ALA A 162 9.64 14.21 15.87
CA ALA A 162 8.31 13.67 16.15
C ALA A 162 7.25 14.27 15.22
N GLY A 163 7.32 15.57 14.92
CA GLY A 163 6.46 16.25 13.96
C GLY A 163 6.64 15.72 12.53
N MET A 164 7.90 15.55 12.08
CA MET A 164 8.24 14.97 10.78
C MET A 164 7.72 13.52 10.63
N GLN A 165 7.76 12.74 11.71
CA GLN A 165 7.26 11.35 11.74
C GLN A 165 5.75 11.25 11.90
N ARG A 166 5.02 12.37 12.04
CA ARG A 166 3.58 12.40 12.34
C ARG A 166 3.23 11.57 13.57
N TYR A 167 4.04 11.69 14.62
CA TYR A 167 3.73 11.03 15.89
C TYR A 167 2.31 11.43 16.36
N PRO A 168 1.47 10.52 16.91
CA PRO A 168 0.11 10.86 17.30
C PRO A 168 0.05 12.06 18.22
N LEU A 169 -0.58 13.16 17.80
CA LEU A 169 -0.54 14.45 18.50
C LEU A 169 -0.99 14.36 19.97
N ARG A 170 -2.05 13.61 20.25
CA ARG A 170 -2.55 13.43 21.62
C ARG A 170 -1.52 12.76 22.52
N ALA A 171 -0.88 11.71 22.05
CA ALA A 171 0.17 11.00 22.78
C ALA A 171 1.43 11.87 22.93
N PHE A 172 1.82 12.61 21.88
CA PHE A 172 2.92 13.56 21.90
C PHE A 172 2.71 14.64 22.97
N LEU A 173 1.56 15.31 22.97
CA LEU A 173 1.23 16.35 23.95
C LEU A 173 1.23 15.80 25.36
N LEU A 174 0.60 14.65 25.62
CA LEU A 174 0.59 14.04 26.95
C LEU A 174 2.00 13.73 27.46
N ILE A 175 2.81 13.06 26.64
CA ILE A 175 4.17 12.65 27.01
C ILE A 175 5.06 13.87 27.26
N THR A 176 5.04 14.86 26.33
CA THR A 176 5.90 16.05 26.47
C THR A 176 5.45 16.95 27.61
N THR A 177 4.15 17.09 27.86
CA THR A 177 3.63 17.87 28.99
C THR A 177 4.08 17.26 30.33
N LEU A 178 3.95 15.94 30.50
CA LEU A 178 4.41 15.24 31.71
C LEU A 178 5.93 15.34 31.89
N ALA A 179 6.69 15.15 30.81
CA ALA A 179 8.15 15.29 30.85
C ALA A 179 8.59 16.72 31.18
N ASN A 180 7.93 17.73 30.58
CA ASN A 180 8.23 19.14 30.85
C ASN A 180 7.85 19.56 32.27
N ALA A 181 6.76 19.01 32.83
CA ALA A 181 6.39 19.27 34.25
C ALA A 181 7.48 18.74 35.18
N GLY A 182 7.98 17.51 34.97
CA GLY A 182 9.07 16.94 35.71
C GLY A 182 10.38 17.73 35.58
N LEU A 183 10.70 18.19 34.36
CA LEU A 183 11.88 18.98 34.08
C LEU A 183 11.80 20.38 34.73
N ALA A 184 10.64 21.04 34.62
CA ALA A 184 10.41 22.32 35.29
C ALA A 184 10.55 22.21 36.81
N LEU A 185 10.03 21.12 37.41
CA LEU A 185 10.20 20.87 38.86
C LEU A 185 11.68 20.68 39.24
N ALA A 186 12.43 19.94 38.43
CA ALA A 186 13.86 19.72 38.64
C ALA A 186 14.67 21.02 38.57
N TYR A 187 14.44 21.87 37.54
CA TYR A 187 15.08 23.17 37.46
C TYR A 187 14.68 24.12 38.58
N THR A 188 13.42 24.07 39.02
CA THR A 188 12.95 24.89 40.15
C THR A 188 13.64 24.46 41.45
N ALA A 189 13.73 23.16 41.72
CA ALA A 189 14.40 22.64 42.90
C ALA A 189 15.90 22.99 42.91
N ILE A 190 16.58 22.88 41.78
CA ILE A 190 17.99 23.28 41.65
C ILE A 190 18.14 24.79 41.78
N GLY A 191 17.27 25.57 41.14
CA GLY A 191 17.32 27.04 41.17
C GLY A 191 17.11 27.57 42.60
N THR A 192 16.17 27.04 43.36
CA THR A 192 15.96 27.43 44.77
C THR A 192 17.16 27.12 45.66
N PHE A 193 17.77 25.95 45.47
CA PHE A 193 18.99 25.58 46.21
C PHE A 193 20.18 26.51 45.88
N LEU A 194 20.31 26.94 44.62
CA LEU A 194 21.40 27.77 44.13
C LEU A 194 21.29 29.25 44.50
N ILE A 195 20.08 29.76 44.73
CA ILE A 195 19.85 31.14 45.20
C ILE A 195 20.56 31.37 46.56
N GLU A 196 20.63 30.35 47.42
CA GLU A 196 21.32 30.42 48.71
C GLU A 196 22.85 30.53 48.59
N GLN A 197 23.43 30.14 47.43
CA GLN A 197 24.89 30.07 47.25
C GLN A 197 25.51 31.33 46.60
N ASN A 198 24.73 32.28 46.13
CA ASN A 198 25.11 33.57 45.53
C ASN A 198 26.27 33.50 44.49
N SER A 199 26.45 32.37 43.79
CA SER A 199 27.50 32.14 42.80
C SER A 199 26.96 31.79 41.42
N LEU A 200 27.21 32.65 40.45
CA LEU A 200 26.79 32.46 39.05
C LEU A 200 27.49 31.25 38.40
N LEU A 201 28.76 31.01 38.80
CA LEU A 201 29.53 29.86 38.35
C LEU A 201 28.87 28.52 38.75
N VAL A 202 28.40 28.44 39.99
CA VAL A 202 27.70 27.23 40.49
C VAL A 202 26.42 27.02 39.73
N THR A 203 25.69 28.08 39.37
CA THR A 203 24.48 28.02 38.55
C THR A 203 24.74 27.45 37.17
N VAL A 204 25.81 27.90 36.50
CA VAL A 204 26.24 27.40 35.18
C VAL A 204 26.65 25.93 35.24
N LEU A 205 27.45 25.55 36.22
CA LEU A 205 27.85 24.15 36.41
C LEU A 205 26.62 23.24 36.70
N ALA A 206 25.70 23.70 37.54
CA ALA A 206 24.46 22.95 37.83
C ALA A 206 23.56 22.79 36.61
N SER A 207 23.54 23.79 35.70
CA SER A 207 22.77 23.69 34.44
C SER A 207 23.24 22.55 33.55
N MET A 208 24.49 22.09 33.68
CA MET A 208 25.07 20.98 32.96
C MET A 208 24.87 19.61 33.63
N VAL A 209 24.70 19.56 34.95
CA VAL A 209 24.57 18.29 35.67
C VAL A 209 23.28 17.57 35.33
N LEU A 210 22.17 18.28 35.22
CA LEU A 210 20.87 17.70 34.91
C LEU A 210 20.82 17.01 33.52
N PRO A 211 21.23 17.66 32.41
CA PRO A 211 21.34 17.01 31.12
C PRO A 211 22.25 15.77 31.12
N LEU A 212 23.40 15.84 31.79
CA LEU A 212 24.32 14.69 31.90
C LEU A 212 23.70 13.53 32.67
N GLY A 213 22.93 13.82 33.74
CA GLY A 213 22.15 12.83 34.50
C GLY A 213 21.11 12.12 33.60
N PHE A 214 20.38 12.87 32.79
CA PHE A 214 19.41 12.29 31.84
C PHE A 214 20.09 11.40 30.80
N VAL A 215 21.23 11.80 30.23
CA VAL A 215 22.00 10.96 29.30
C VAL A 215 22.50 9.68 29.97
N ALA A 216 23.00 9.78 31.21
CA ALA A 216 23.46 8.62 31.98
C ALA A 216 22.30 7.63 32.26
N ILE A 217 21.17 8.12 32.74
CA ILE A 217 19.96 7.32 32.99
C ILE A 217 19.47 6.66 31.70
N TYR A 218 19.39 7.41 30.59
CA TYR A 218 18.99 6.87 29.29
C TYR A 218 19.94 5.76 28.81
N SER A 219 21.26 5.96 28.96
CA SER A 219 22.27 4.98 28.55
C SER A 219 22.18 3.69 29.41
N LEU A 220 21.92 3.82 30.72
CA LEU A 220 21.73 2.68 31.62
C LEU A 220 20.45 1.91 31.33
N LEU A 221 19.35 2.60 31.10
CA LEU A 221 18.07 1.97 30.71
C LEU A 221 18.19 1.27 29.35
N LYS A 222 18.87 1.88 28.38
CA LYS A 222 19.13 1.27 27.08
C LYS A 222 20.03 0.03 27.15
N ARG A 223 21.01 0.00 28.03
CA ARG A 223 21.86 -1.18 28.25
C ARG A 223 21.09 -2.36 28.82
N LYS A 224 20.11 -2.13 29.74
CA LYS A 224 19.25 -3.18 30.28
C LYS A 224 18.31 -3.83 29.26
N THR A 225 17.91 -3.09 28.21
CA THR A 225 17.06 -3.60 27.13
C THR A 225 17.84 -4.20 25.95
N SER A 226 19.17 -4.18 26.00
CA SER A 226 20.04 -4.61 24.90
C SER A 226 20.51 -6.08 25.01
N GLY A 227 20.17 -6.79 26.09
CA GLY A 227 20.41 -8.25 26.20
C GLY A 227 19.27 -9.00 25.51
N ASP A 228 19.53 -9.82 24.50
CA ASP A 228 18.58 -10.65 23.76
C ASP A 228 17.61 -9.96 22.78
N GLN A 229 18.00 -8.86 22.16
CA GLN A 229 17.22 -8.35 21.03
C GLN A 229 17.45 -9.27 19.81
N PRO A 230 16.37 -9.77 19.16
CA PRO A 230 16.52 -10.59 17.97
C PRO A 230 17.19 -9.79 16.85
N LEU A 231 18.08 -10.44 16.11
CA LEU A 231 18.64 -9.86 14.88
C LEU A 231 17.49 -9.62 13.90
N ARG A 232 17.31 -8.38 13.45
CA ARG A 232 16.27 -8.00 12.50
C ARG A 232 16.91 -7.61 11.18
N GLY A 233 16.74 -8.45 10.17
CA GLY A 233 16.99 -8.09 8.77
C GLY A 233 15.80 -7.30 8.22
N ARG A 234 16.04 -6.22 7.49
CA ARG A 234 15.02 -5.45 6.77
C ARG A 234 15.52 -5.14 5.38
N PHE A 235 14.77 -5.54 4.37
CA PHE A 235 15.03 -5.21 2.97
C PHE A 235 13.72 -4.97 2.26
N THR A 236 13.77 -4.24 1.13
CA THR A 236 12.62 -3.94 0.27
C THR A 236 12.93 -4.47 -1.12
N VAL A 237 11.97 -5.14 -1.72
CA VAL A 237 12.03 -5.57 -3.11
C VAL A 237 11.09 -4.65 -3.90
N ALA A 238 11.62 -3.96 -4.89
CA ALA A 238 10.82 -3.17 -5.81
C ALA A 238 10.47 -4.03 -7.02
N TYR A 239 9.20 -3.99 -7.43
CA TYR A 239 8.72 -4.57 -8.68
C TYR A 239 8.35 -3.42 -9.62
N ASP A 240 8.79 -3.53 -10.86
CA ASP A 240 8.46 -2.63 -11.95
C ASP A 240 8.15 -3.50 -13.19
N TYR A 241 6.92 -3.42 -13.70
CA TYR A 241 6.50 -4.17 -14.88
C TYR A 241 5.59 -3.31 -15.75
N PRO A 242 5.88 -3.21 -17.06
CA PRO A 242 5.04 -2.49 -17.99
C PRO A 242 3.80 -3.31 -18.36
N VAL A 243 2.67 -2.61 -18.54
CA VAL A 243 1.47 -3.13 -19.21
C VAL A 243 1.36 -2.46 -20.56
N ILE A 244 1.58 -3.22 -21.61
CA ILE A 244 1.69 -2.75 -22.98
C ILE A 244 0.45 -3.17 -23.75
N PHE A 245 -0.07 -2.28 -24.60
CA PHE A 245 -1.18 -2.56 -25.51
C PHE A 245 -0.69 -2.46 -26.94
N THR A 246 -0.94 -3.48 -27.74
CA THR A 246 -0.47 -3.60 -29.11
C THR A 246 -1.47 -4.34 -29.99
N ASP A 247 -1.18 -4.45 -31.25
CA ASP A 247 -1.85 -5.31 -32.21
C ASP A 247 -0.78 -6.16 -32.95
N HIS A 248 -1.13 -7.39 -33.30
CA HIS A 248 -0.25 -8.30 -34.04
C HIS A 248 1.14 -8.46 -33.39
N LEU A 249 1.16 -8.86 -32.09
CA LEU A 249 2.37 -8.97 -31.27
C LEU A 249 3.48 -9.80 -31.94
N PHE A 250 3.09 -10.87 -32.63
CA PHE A 250 4.02 -11.77 -33.33
C PHE A 250 4.27 -11.41 -34.80
N ASP A 251 3.94 -10.18 -35.24
CA ASP A 251 4.48 -9.64 -36.48
C ASP A 251 5.97 -9.35 -36.30
N PRO A 252 6.87 -9.84 -37.19
CA PRO A 252 8.31 -9.59 -37.08
C PRO A 252 8.72 -8.11 -36.99
N HIS A 253 7.87 -7.18 -37.46
CA HIS A 253 8.11 -5.74 -37.37
C HIS A 253 7.56 -5.12 -36.08
N ASN A 254 6.84 -5.87 -35.24
CA ASN A 254 6.35 -5.37 -33.96
C ASN A 254 7.47 -5.42 -32.91
N PRO A 255 7.96 -4.28 -32.41
CA PRO A 255 9.11 -4.26 -31.52
C PRO A 255 8.76 -4.59 -30.05
N CYS A 256 7.47 -4.66 -29.69
CA CYS A 256 7.05 -4.71 -28.29
C CYS A 256 7.63 -5.90 -27.54
N LEU A 257 7.51 -7.12 -28.06
CA LEU A 257 8.00 -8.33 -27.40
C LEU A 257 9.54 -8.35 -27.37
N HIS A 258 10.19 -8.04 -28.50
CA HIS A 258 11.64 -8.01 -28.61
C HIS A 258 12.25 -7.05 -27.58
N GLN A 259 11.72 -5.83 -27.46
CA GLN A 259 12.19 -4.83 -26.49
C GLN A 259 12.09 -5.35 -25.04
N GLN A 260 11.01 -6.05 -24.70
CA GLN A 260 10.85 -6.58 -23.34
C GLN A 260 11.79 -7.76 -23.05
N LEU A 261 12.04 -8.61 -24.03
CA LEU A 261 12.95 -9.75 -23.90
C LEU A 261 14.40 -9.32 -23.78
N THR A 262 14.81 -8.29 -24.52
CA THR A 262 16.22 -7.86 -24.61
C THR A 262 16.60 -6.76 -23.61
N ALA A 263 15.62 -6.09 -22.96
CA ALA A 263 15.86 -4.95 -22.07
C ALA A 263 16.90 -5.21 -20.95
N ALA A 264 17.02 -6.45 -20.48
CA ALA A 264 17.92 -6.83 -19.38
C ALA A 264 19.07 -7.75 -19.82
N HIS A 265 19.30 -7.94 -21.12
CA HIS A 265 20.28 -8.88 -21.66
C HIS A 265 21.15 -8.29 -22.77
N SER A 266 22.43 -8.67 -22.76
CA SER A 266 23.42 -8.34 -23.81
C SER A 266 23.83 -9.57 -24.67
N GLY A 267 22.98 -10.57 -24.79
CA GLY A 267 23.27 -11.80 -25.53
C GLY A 267 22.00 -12.48 -25.99
N GLN A 268 22.13 -13.70 -26.51
CA GLN A 268 20.99 -14.50 -26.95
C GLN A 268 20.02 -14.75 -25.80
N VAL A 269 18.74 -14.46 -26.03
CA VAL A 269 17.66 -14.65 -25.06
C VAL A 269 16.90 -15.93 -25.38
N THR A 270 16.84 -16.81 -24.41
CA THR A 270 16.16 -18.10 -24.53
C THR A 270 14.72 -17.99 -24.01
N VAL A 271 13.77 -18.45 -24.82
CA VAL A 271 12.33 -18.29 -24.56
C VAL A 271 11.60 -19.62 -24.72
N MET A 272 10.66 -19.88 -23.80
CA MET A 272 9.70 -20.98 -23.90
C MET A 272 8.28 -20.42 -23.89
N VAL A 273 7.39 -21.01 -24.71
CA VAL A 273 6.01 -20.54 -24.86
C VAL A 273 5.04 -21.61 -24.38
N PHE A 274 4.22 -21.25 -23.40
CA PHE A 274 3.03 -22.02 -23.00
C PHE A 274 1.80 -21.29 -23.48
N ALA A 275 0.91 -21.96 -24.20
CA ALA A 275 -0.27 -21.34 -24.79
C ALA A 275 -1.54 -22.15 -24.50
N ASP A 276 -2.62 -21.46 -24.25
CA ASP A 276 -3.96 -22.03 -24.08
C ASP A 276 -4.33 -22.89 -25.29
N GLU A 277 -4.72 -24.14 -25.03
CA GLU A 277 -5.06 -25.11 -26.07
C GLU A 277 -6.21 -24.61 -26.96
N GLN A 278 -7.25 -24.01 -26.36
CA GLN A 278 -8.38 -23.49 -27.10
C GLN A 278 -7.98 -22.29 -27.98
N LEU A 279 -7.07 -21.42 -27.50
CA LEU A 279 -6.52 -20.34 -28.30
C LEU A 279 -5.78 -20.88 -29.53
N LEU A 280 -4.95 -21.91 -29.33
CA LEU A 280 -4.22 -22.52 -30.45
C LEU A 280 -5.14 -23.21 -31.47
N HIS A 281 -6.30 -23.71 -31.04
CA HIS A 281 -7.31 -24.27 -31.93
C HIS A 281 -8.10 -23.18 -32.67
N SER A 282 -8.49 -22.10 -31.98
CA SER A 282 -9.30 -21.02 -32.56
C SER A 282 -8.49 -20.06 -33.44
N ALA A 283 -7.16 -20.00 -33.23
CA ALA A 283 -6.22 -19.21 -34.04
C ALA A 283 -5.07 -20.09 -34.57
N PRO A 284 -5.32 -21.00 -35.53
CA PRO A 284 -4.32 -21.98 -35.96
C PRO A 284 -3.07 -21.35 -36.55
N ALA A 285 -3.16 -20.17 -37.15
CA ALA A 285 -2.00 -19.43 -37.68
C ALA A 285 -1.05 -18.89 -36.61
N LEU A 286 -1.47 -18.89 -35.34
CA LEU A 286 -0.69 -18.31 -34.22
C LEU A 286 0.64 -19.05 -34.02
N ARG A 287 0.68 -20.37 -34.23
CA ARG A 287 1.92 -21.16 -34.13
C ARG A 287 2.94 -20.70 -35.17
N ASP A 288 2.51 -20.60 -36.42
CA ASP A 288 3.37 -20.18 -37.53
C ASP A 288 3.83 -18.71 -37.33
N GLN A 289 2.98 -17.86 -36.80
CA GLN A 289 3.32 -16.46 -36.48
C GLN A 289 4.41 -16.40 -35.38
N ILE A 290 4.30 -17.20 -34.32
CA ILE A 290 5.31 -17.27 -33.27
C ILE A 290 6.63 -17.78 -33.85
N ASP A 291 6.62 -18.87 -34.59
CA ASP A 291 7.84 -19.43 -35.24
C ASP A 291 8.49 -18.42 -36.19
N ALA A 292 7.72 -17.73 -37.03
CA ALA A 292 8.20 -16.69 -37.94
C ALA A 292 8.81 -15.50 -37.15
N TYR A 293 8.17 -15.10 -36.06
CA TYR A 293 8.68 -14.03 -35.20
C TYR A 293 10.07 -14.34 -34.65
N PHE A 294 10.24 -15.53 -34.08
CA PHE A 294 11.53 -15.94 -33.49
C PHE A 294 12.59 -16.20 -34.60
N ALA A 295 12.19 -16.71 -35.77
CA ALA A 295 13.10 -16.87 -36.89
C ALA A 295 13.62 -15.53 -37.44
N ALA A 296 12.86 -14.45 -37.33
CA ALA A 296 13.25 -13.12 -37.78
C ALA A 296 14.22 -12.40 -36.82
N HIS A 297 14.33 -12.85 -35.57
CA HIS A 297 15.15 -12.21 -34.52
C HIS A 297 16.29 -13.14 -34.09
N ALA A 298 17.48 -13.01 -34.65
CA ALA A 298 18.62 -13.90 -34.42
C ALA A 298 19.15 -13.91 -32.97
N ASP A 299 18.84 -12.89 -32.21
CA ASP A 299 19.15 -12.75 -30.77
C ASP A 299 18.11 -13.39 -29.84
N LEU A 300 17.02 -13.93 -30.39
CA LEU A 300 16.00 -14.68 -29.67
C LEU A 300 16.05 -16.17 -30.03
N GLN A 301 16.01 -17.05 -29.05
CA GLN A 301 15.96 -18.49 -29.24
C GLN A 301 14.66 -19.07 -28.66
N LEU A 302 13.79 -19.60 -29.50
CA LEU A 302 12.65 -20.40 -29.10
C LEU A 302 13.11 -21.83 -28.81
N LEU A 303 12.91 -22.34 -27.57
CA LEU A 303 13.38 -23.67 -27.17
C LEU A 303 12.57 -24.82 -27.79
N ALA A 304 11.29 -24.62 -27.96
CA ALA A 304 10.37 -25.59 -28.53
C ALA A 304 9.19 -24.85 -29.19
N ALA A 305 8.46 -25.53 -30.06
CA ALA A 305 7.17 -25.04 -30.53
C ALA A 305 6.23 -24.76 -29.35
N PRO A 306 5.28 -23.81 -29.45
CA PRO A 306 4.38 -23.47 -28.37
C PRO A 306 3.69 -24.70 -27.76
N ILE A 307 3.88 -24.92 -26.47
CA ILE A 307 3.34 -26.05 -25.70
C ILE A 307 1.91 -25.72 -25.28
N ALA A 308 0.98 -26.62 -25.64
CA ALA A 308 -0.44 -26.45 -25.31
C ALA A 308 -0.68 -26.74 -23.82
N VAL A 309 -1.43 -25.85 -23.17
CA VAL A 309 -1.90 -25.97 -21.80
C VAL A 309 -3.42 -26.10 -21.82
N PRO A 310 -4.04 -27.06 -21.09
CA PRO A 310 -5.49 -27.19 -21.04
C PRO A 310 -6.20 -25.86 -20.72
N ALA A 311 -7.29 -25.57 -21.42
CA ALA A 311 -8.01 -24.31 -21.28
C ALA A 311 -8.80 -24.22 -19.97
N GLY A 312 -9.01 -22.99 -19.50
CA GLY A 312 -9.86 -22.69 -18.35
C GLY A 312 -9.41 -23.36 -17.05
N GLU A 313 -10.33 -23.69 -16.15
CA GLU A 313 -10.04 -24.25 -14.83
C GLU A 313 -9.29 -25.60 -14.86
N LEU A 314 -9.31 -26.31 -15.97
CA LEU A 314 -8.54 -27.54 -16.14
C LEU A 314 -7.03 -27.28 -16.12
N SER A 315 -6.57 -26.07 -16.46
CA SER A 315 -5.16 -25.69 -16.34
C SER A 315 -4.67 -25.61 -14.88
N LYS A 316 -5.58 -25.42 -13.92
CA LYS A 316 -5.26 -25.15 -12.51
C LYS A 316 -5.18 -26.41 -11.66
N THR A 317 -4.77 -27.55 -12.22
CA THR A 317 -4.62 -28.81 -11.51
C THR A 317 -3.16 -29.09 -11.15
N SER A 318 -2.95 -29.96 -10.15
CA SER A 318 -1.61 -30.40 -9.74
C SER A 318 -0.89 -31.17 -10.85
N GLU A 319 -1.63 -31.90 -11.66
CA GLU A 319 -1.13 -32.70 -12.78
C GLU A 319 -0.58 -31.79 -13.87
N VAL A 320 -1.33 -30.75 -14.25
CA VAL A 320 -0.87 -29.74 -15.22
C VAL A 320 0.35 -28.99 -14.70
N LEU A 321 0.37 -28.64 -13.42
CA LEU A 321 1.56 -28.00 -12.80
C LEU A 321 2.80 -28.91 -12.89
N GLN A 322 2.66 -30.19 -12.63
CA GLN A 322 3.77 -31.15 -12.75
C GLN A 322 4.24 -31.28 -14.19
N GLN A 323 3.30 -31.25 -15.17
CA GLN A 323 3.66 -31.25 -16.58
C GLN A 323 4.44 -30.01 -16.98
N LEU A 324 3.99 -28.80 -16.54
CA LEU A 324 4.72 -27.55 -16.77
C LEU A 324 6.16 -27.61 -16.23
N TYR A 325 6.36 -28.16 -15.03
CA TYR A 325 7.73 -28.36 -14.48
C TYR A 325 8.54 -29.35 -15.28
N SER A 326 7.92 -30.45 -15.73
CA SER A 326 8.60 -31.47 -16.55
C SER A 326 9.07 -30.87 -17.87
N ASP A 327 8.22 -30.09 -18.53
CA ASP A 327 8.54 -29.42 -19.78
C ASP A 327 9.67 -28.40 -19.61
N MET A 328 9.59 -27.56 -18.57
CA MET A 328 10.65 -26.59 -18.25
C MET A 328 11.99 -27.30 -17.96
N LEU A 329 11.97 -28.42 -17.24
CA LEU A 329 13.16 -29.18 -16.89
C LEU A 329 13.77 -29.88 -18.11
N GLN A 330 12.95 -30.53 -18.94
CA GLN A 330 13.39 -31.24 -20.14
C GLN A 330 14.07 -30.30 -21.16
N HIS A 331 13.60 -29.06 -21.25
CA HIS A 331 14.19 -28.04 -22.14
C HIS A 331 15.30 -27.22 -21.47
N GLY A 332 15.71 -27.59 -20.24
CA GLY A 332 16.85 -27.00 -19.56
C GLY A 332 16.67 -25.51 -19.19
N LEU A 333 15.45 -25.06 -18.87
CA LEU A 333 15.22 -23.69 -18.48
C LEU A 333 16.01 -23.34 -17.21
N ASP A 334 16.69 -22.21 -17.27
CA ASP A 334 17.38 -21.62 -16.12
C ASP A 334 16.71 -20.29 -15.69
N ARG A 335 17.30 -19.64 -14.70
CA ARG A 335 16.77 -18.38 -14.12
C ARG A 335 16.86 -17.17 -15.07
N HIS A 336 17.57 -17.29 -16.17
CA HIS A 336 17.77 -16.23 -17.16
C HIS A 336 16.82 -16.35 -18.35
N CYS A 337 16.24 -17.53 -18.55
CA CYS A 337 15.26 -17.79 -19.59
C CYS A 337 13.94 -17.04 -19.33
N TYR A 338 13.20 -16.80 -20.37
CA TYR A 338 11.85 -16.25 -20.30
C TYR A 338 10.80 -17.31 -20.62
N VAL A 339 9.70 -17.26 -19.90
CA VAL A 339 8.47 -17.97 -20.21
C VAL A 339 7.44 -16.97 -20.71
N LEU A 340 6.87 -17.22 -21.89
CA LEU A 340 5.69 -16.52 -22.36
C LEU A 340 4.46 -17.36 -22.02
N ALA A 341 3.53 -16.77 -21.27
CA ALA A 341 2.24 -17.37 -20.94
C ALA A 341 1.15 -16.71 -21.79
N LEU A 342 0.61 -17.46 -22.78
CA LEU A 342 -0.46 -17.01 -23.66
C LEU A 342 -1.77 -17.67 -23.26
N GLY A 343 -2.78 -16.90 -22.85
CA GLY A 343 -4.06 -17.52 -22.52
C GLY A 343 -5.01 -16.63 -21.74
N GLY A 344 -6.11 -17.24 -21.33
CA GLY A 344 -7.03 -16.65 -20.37
C GLY A 344 -6.47 -16.67 -18.94
N GLY A 345 -7.17 -16.02 -18.00
CA GLY A 345 -6.72 -15.86 -16.62
C GLY A 345 -6.26 -17.16 -15.94
N ALA A 346 -6.96 -18.27 -16.13
CA ALA A 346 -6.62 -19.54 -15.52
C ALA A 346 -5.26 -20.11 -16.01
N VAL A 347 -4.99 -20.01 -17.31
CA VAL A 347 -3.69 -20.43 -17.89
C VAL A 347 -2.58 -19.50 -17.41
N LEU A 348 -2.84 -18.17 -17.37
CA LEU A 348 -1.87 -17.20 -16.85
C LEU A 348 -1.54 -17.47 -15.37
N ASP A 349 -2.52 -17.86 -14.55
CA ASP A 349 -2.34 -18.18 -13.14
C ASP A 349 -1.51 -19.44 -12.94
N SER A 350 -1.81 -20.53 -13.67
CA SER A 350 -1.10 -21.81 -13.52
C SER A 350 0.33 -21.74 -14.03
N VAL A 351 0.55 -21.17 -15.23
CA VAL A 351 1.90 -20.95 -15.79
C VAL A 351 2.67 -19.96 -14.92
N GLY A 352 2.01 -18.88 -14.46
CA GLY A 352 2.61 -17.91 -13.56
C GLY A 352 3.03 -18.52 -12.22
N TYR A 353 2.23 -19.44 -11.66
CA TYR A 353 2.59 -20.18 -10.45
C TYR A 353 3.78 -21.11 -10.67
N ALA A 354 3.80 -21.82 -11.81
CA ALA A 354 4.96 -22.61 -12.19
C ALA A 354 6.23 -21.75 -12.29
N CYS A 355 6.15 -20.58 -12.95
CA CYS A 355 7.27 -19.64 -13.04
C CYS A 355 7.72 -19.10 -11.69
N ALA A 356 6.78 -18.79 -10.79
CA ALA A 356 7.09 -18.28 -9.45
C ALA A 356 7.86 -19.26 -8.58
N THR A 357 7.64 -20.55 -8.79
CA THR A 357 8.19 -21.62 -7.94
C THR A 357 9.38 -22.33 -8.56
N PHE A 358 9.45 -22.45 -9.90
CA PHE A 358 10.56 -23.05 -10.62
C PHE A 358 11.83 -22.21 -10.41
N HIS A 359 12.91 -22.84 -9.94
CA HIS A 359 14.17 -22.16 -9.56
C HIS A 359 14.00 -20.96 -8.60
N ARG A 360 12.91 -20.87 -7.83
CA ARG A 360 12.52 -19.74 -6.96
C ARG A 360 12.22 -18.45 -7.72
N GLY A 361 11.75 -18.58 -8.94
CA GLY A 361 11.38 -17.51 -9.85
C GLY A 361 12.15 -17.55 -11.17
N ILE A 362 11.41 -17.70 -12.26
CA ILE A 362 11.90 -17.60 -13.65
C ILE A 362 11.14 -16.46 -14.33
N ARG A 363 11.77 -15.78 -15.28
CA ARG A 363 11.19 -14.59 -15.91
C ARG A 363 9.93 -14.93 -16.69
N LEU A 364 8.87 -14.17 -16.43
CA LEU A 364 7.54 -14.36 -16.99
C LEU A 364 7.11 -13.13 -17.78
N ILE A 365 6.62 -13.33 -19.00
CA ILE A 365 5.84 -12.35 -19.74
C ILE A 365 4.45 -12.94 -19.94
N ARG A 366 3.42 -12.18 -19.50
CA ARG A 366 2.02 -12.56 -19.72
C ARG A 366 1.50 -11.95 -21.01
N ILE A 367 0.83 -12.76 -21.82
CA ILE A 367 0.16 -12.36 -23.05
C ILE A 367 -1.32 -12.77 -22.94
N PRO A 368 -2.15 -11.95 -22.31
CA PRO A 368 -3.56 -12.23 -22.11
C PRO A 368 -4.32 -12.34 -23.43
N SER A 369 -5.10 -13.41 -23.60
CA SER A 369 -5.87 -13.68 -24.82
C SER A 369 -7.39 -13.54 -24.65
N THR A 370 -7.86 -13.15 -23.46
CA THR A 370 -9.29 -12.92 -23.21
C THR A 370 -9.51 -11.51 -22.68
N VAL A 371 -10.72 -10.96 -22.85
CA VAL A 371 -11.07 -9.62 -22.35
C VAL A 371 -10.84 -9.55 -20.84
N LEU A 372 -11.33 -10.55 -20.09
CA LEU A 372 -11.13 -10.66 -18.64
C LEU A 372 -9.65 -10.65 -18.26
N ALA A 373 -8.81 -11.36 -19.01
CA ALA A 373 -7.39 -11.40 -18.69
C ALA A 373 -6.67 -10.09 -19.06
N GLN A 374 -7.08 -9.39 -20.13
CA GLN A 374 -6.47 -8.13 -20.56
C GLN A 374 -6.81 -6.96 -19.63
N ASN A 375 -7.98 -6.98 -18.99
CA ASN A 375 -8.43 -5.87 -18.16
C ASN A 375 -8.29 -6.12 -16.64
N ASP A 376 -8.14 -7.38 -16.20
CA ASP A 376 -8.10 -7.76 -14.77
C ASP A 376 -7.02 -8.82 -14.48
N ALA A 377 -7.26 -10.10 -14.74
CA ALA A 377 -6.44 -11.22 -14.26
C ALA A 377 -4.98 -11.18 -14.75
N GLY A 378 -4.72 -10.75 -15.98
CA GLY A 378 -3.38 -10.61 -16.53
C GLY A 378 -2.59 -9.46 -15.93
N ILE A 379 -3.29 -8.39 -15.48
CA ILE A 379 -2.69 -7.20 -14.85
C ILE A 379 -2.27 -7.49 -13.41
N GLY A 380 -3.05 -8.34 -12.73
CA GLY A 380 -2.82 -8.72 -11.34
C GLY A 380 -1.48 -9.43 -11.10
N VAL A 381 -1.08 -9.50 -9.86
CA VAL A 381 0.17 -10.15 -9.42
C VAL A 381 -0.06 -11.52 -8.77
N LYS A 382 -1.32 -11.96 -8.76
CA LYS A 382 -1.74 -13.26 -8.21
C LYS A 382 -1.45 -14.37 -9.20
N ASN A 383 -1.03 -15.52 -8.71
CA ASN A 383 -0.86 -16.76 -9.47
C ASN A 383 -1.27 -17.91 -8.57
N GLY A 384 -1.87 -18.96 -9.11
CA GLY A 384 -2.28 -20.07 -8.27
C GLY A 384 -2.94 -21.22 -9.01
N ILE A 385 -3.08 -22.31 -8.28
CA ILE A 385 -3.76 -23.53 -8.72
C ILE A 385 -4.81 -23.96 -7.71
N ASN A 386 -5.71 -24.81 -8.15
CA ASN A 386 -6.71 -25.45 -7.32
C ASN A 386 -6.10 -26.68 -6.63
N ALA A 387 -6.46 -26.93 -5.38
CA ALA A 387 -6.00 -28.09 -4.65
C ALA A 387 -7.07 -28.50 -3.60
N PHE A 388 -7.11 -29.77 -3.28
CA PHE A 388 -8.01 -30.33 -2.24
C PHE A 388 -9.49 -29.92 -2.42
N GLY A 389 -9.95 -29.78 -3.67
CA GLY A 389 -11.30 -29.35 -3.98
C GLY A 389 -11.60 -27.85 -3.76
N GLN A 390 -10.57 -27.05 -3.48
CA GLN A 390 -10.71 -25.61 -3.28
C GLN A 390 -10.02 -24.82 -4.41
N LYS A 391 -10.70 -23.77 -4.89
CA LYS A 391 -10.15 -22.87 -5.91
C LYS A 391 -9.03 -22.00 -5.32
N ASN A 392 -7.94 -21.82 -6.11
CA ASN A 392 -6.81 -20.92 -5.81
C ASN A 392 -6.17 -21.13 -4.42
N LEU A 393 -6.25 -22.36 -3.87
CA LEU A 393 -5.73 -22.67 -2.53
C LEU A 393 -4.21 -22.55 -2.46
N LEU A 394 -3.52 -22.99 -3.51
CA LEU A 394 -2.06 -22.87 -3.60
C LEU A 394 -1.71 -21.74 -4.55
N GLY A 395 -0.96 -20.75 -4.06
CA GLY A 395 -0.66 -19.57 -4.88
C GLY A 395 0.57 -18.82 -4.42
N ALA A 396 1.00 -17.89 -5.27
CA ALA A 396 2.10 -16.97 -5.02
C ALA A 396 1.76 -15.57 -5.58
N PHE A 397 2.23 -14.54 -4.90
CA PHE A 397 2.27 -13.20 -5.46
C PHE A 397 3.58 -13.05 -6.25
N TYR A 398 3.46 -13.07 -7.57
CA TYR A 398 4.61 -13.02 -8.47
C TYR A 398 4.29 -12.12 -9.66
N PRO A 399 4.71 -10.84 -9.64
CA PRO A 399 4.57 -9.94 -10.78
C PRO A 399 5.31 -10.46 -11.99
N ALA A 400 4.69 -10.37 -13.17
CA ALA A 400 5.36 -10.67 -14.43
C ALA A 400 6.44 -9.62 -14.75
N ASN A 401 7.40 -9.93 -15.62
CA ASN A 401 8.36 -8.95 -16.11
C ASN A 401 7.71 -7.94 -17.07
N ALA A 402 6.67 -8.38 -17.78
CA ALA A 402 5.81 -7.53 -18.59
C ALA A 402 4.45 -8.20 -18.80
N VAL A 403 3.41 -7.38 -19.04
CA VAL A 403 2.11 -7.82 -19.54
C VAL A 403 1.91 -7.18 -20.90
N ILE A 404 1.67 -7.98 -21.93
CA ILE A 404 1.48 -7.48 -23.31
C ILE A 404 0.10 -7.89 -23.79
N ASN A 405 -0.80 -6.92 -23.84
CA ASN A 405 -2.17 -7.06 -24.31
C ASN A 405 -2.21 -6.86 -25.83
N ASP A 406 -2.32 -7.96 -26.57
CA ASP A 406 -2.55 -7.92 -28.02
C ASP A 406 -4.06 -8.01 -28.28
N PHE A 407 -4.63 -6.92 -28.81
CA PHE A 407 -6.06 -6.88 -29.11
C PHE A 407 -6.46 -7.84 -30.25
N GLN A 408 -5.54 -8.20 -31.13
CA GLN A 408 -5.81 -9.16 -32.18
C GLN A 408 -6.19 -10.54 -31.66
N LEU A 409 -5.65 -10.95 -30.50
CA LEU A 409 -6.00 -12.22 -29.87
C LEU A 409 -7.48 -12.30 -29.46
N LEU A 410 -8.11 -11.17 -29.18
CA LEU A 410 -9.54 -11.11 -28.81
C LEU A 410 -10.48 -11.47 -29.96
N THR A 411 -10.01 -11.41 -31.20
CA THR A 411 -10.82 -11.79 -32.39
C THR A 411 -11.10 -13.29 -32.44
N SER A 412 -10.30 -14.11 -31.74
CA SER A 412 -10.50 -15.56 -31.63
C SER A 412 -11.61 -15.96 -30.67
N LEU A 413 -12.11 -15.02 -29.84
CA LEU A 413 -13.13 -15.28 -28.83
C LEU A 413 -14.53 -15.32 -29.40
N THR A 414 -15.37 -16.18 -28.80
CA THR A 414 -16.81 -16.11 -29.05
C THR A 414 -17.37 -14.79 -28.51
N ARG A 415 -18.51 -14.35 -29.07
CA ARG A 415 -19.22 -13.15 -28.62
C ARG A 415 -19.52 -13.20 -27.11
N ARG A 416 -19.95 -14.34 -26.63
CA ARG A 416 -20.25 -14.59 -25.22
C ARG A 416 -19.02 -14.34 -24.35
N ASP A 417 -17.86 -14.84 -24.73
CA ASP A 417 -16.61 -14.66 -23.98
C ASP A 417 -16.08 -13.22 -24.05
N GLN A 418 -16.30 -12.53 -25.19
CA GLN A 418 -15.99 -11.10 -25.32
C GLN A 418 -16.80 -10.26 -24.34
N ILE A 419 -18.12 -10.47 -24.28
CA ILE A 419 -19.01 -9.70 -23.39
C ILE A 419 -18.78 -10.07 -21.93
N ALA A 420 -18.63 -11.36 -21.61
CA ALA A 420 -18.38 -11.79 -20.24
C ALA A 420 -17.20 -11.06 -19.60
N GLY A 421 -16.12 -10.82 -20.38
CA GLY A 421 -14.95 -10.08 -19.86
C GLY A 421 -15.19 -8.60 -19.57
N LEU A 422 -16.25 -7.98 -20.13
CA LEU A 422 -16.60 -6.58 -19.84
C LEU A 422 -17.23 -6.40 -18.45
N ALA A 423 -17.70 -7.47 -17.80
CA ALA A 423 -18.22 -7.38 -16.43
C ALA A 423 -17.22 -6.78 -15.46
N GLU A 424 -15.93 -7.09 -15.61
CA GLU A 424 -14.86 -6.52 -14.79
C GLU A 424 -14.69 -5.03 -15.00
N ALA A 425 -14.82 -4.55 -16.24
CA ALA A 425 -14.79 -3.13 -16.54
C ALA A 425 -15.95 -2.38 -15.87
N VAL A 426 -17.18 -2.97 -15.91
CA VAL A 426 -18.34 -2.43 -15.19
C VAL A 426 -18.07 -2.41 -13.68
N LYS A 427 -17.56 -3.50 -13.11
CA LYS A 427 -17.22 -3.58 -11.69
C LYS A 427 -16.27 -2.48 -11.26
N VAL A 428 -15.14 -2.33 -11.98
CA VAL A 428 -14.12 -1.33 -11.64
C VAL A 428 -14.69 0.10 -11.79
N ALA A 429 -15.50 0.36 -12.81
CA ALA A 429 -16.17 1.64 -12.98
C ALA A 429 -17.09 1.95 -11.80
N LEU A 430 -17.94 0.99 -11.39
CA LEU A 430 -18.86 1.13 -10.27
C LEU A 430 -18.19 1.47 -8.94
N ILE A 431 -17.02 0.90 -8.67
CA ILE A 431 -16.34 1.04 -7.36
C ILE A 431 -15.27 2.13 -7.34
N LYS A 432 -14.80 2.63 -8.50
CA LYS A 432 -13.62 3.51 -8.58
C LYS A 432 -13.80 4.77 -9.43
N ASP A 433 -14.67 4.76 -10.44
CA ASP A 433 -14.67 5.80 -11.46
C ASP A 433 -16.05 6.02 -12.09
N ALA A 434 -16.81 6.97 -11.54
CA ALA A 434 -18.13 7.34 -12.04
C ALA A 434 -18.10 7.83 -13.50
N ALA A 435 -17.06 8.57 -13.90
CA ALA A 435 -16.94 9.06 -15.26
C ALA A 435 -16.72 7.91 -16.26
N PHE A 436 -15.99 6.87 -15.86
CA PHE A 436 -15.87 5.67 -16.68
C PHE A 436 -17.20 4.91 -16.79
N PHE A 437 -17.98 4.85 -15.72
CA PHE A 437 -19.32 4.26 -15.76
C PHE A 437 -20.24 5.03 -16.72
N GLU A 438 -20.30 6.37 -16.63
CA GLU A 438 -21.08 7.22 -17.54
C GLU A 438 -20.65 7.04 -19.00
N TRP A 439 -19.33 6.93 -19.24
CA TRP A 439 -18.83 6.64 -20.56
C TRP A 439 -19.30 5.27 -21.08
N MET A 440 -19.31 4.22 -20.20
CA MET A 440 -19.82 2.89 -20.57
C MET A 440 -21.33 2.92 -20.89
N GLU A 441 -22.12 3.68 -20.13
CA GLU A 441 -23.55 3.89 -20.42
C GLU A 441 -23.73 4.51 -21.82
N ALA A 442 -23.01 5.61 -22.09
CA ALA A 442 -23.10 6.30 -23.37
C ALA A 442 -22.68 5.42 -24.57
N ASN A 443 -21.81 4.43 -24.33
CA ASN A 443 -21.30 3.51 -25.35
C ASN A 443 -21.82 2.09 -25.21
N ALA A 444 -22.86 1.86 -24.41
CA ALA A 444 -23.35 0.50 -24.06
C ALA A 444 -23.72 -0.33 -25.30
N SER A 445 -24.38 0.26 -26.28
CA SER A 445 -24.71 -0.43 -27.54
C SER A 445 -23.46 -0.82 -28.34
N ALA A 446 -22.47 0.07 -28.46
CA ALA A 446 -21.20 -0.24 -29.13
C ALA A 446 -20.45 -1.37 -28.40
N LEU A 447 -20.36 -1.29 -27.08
CA LEU A 447 -19.77 -2.33 -26.23
C LEU A 447 -20.53 -3.66 -26.36
N ALA A 448 -21.88 -3.60 -26.34
CA ALA A 448 -22.73 -4.74 -26.58
C ALA A 448 -22.47 -5.38 -27.96
N HIS A 449 -22.02 -4.72 -28.98
CA HIS A 449 -21.56 -5.24 -30.25
C HIS A 449 -20.04 -5.50 -30.32
N PHE A 450 -19.33 -5.31 -29.25
CA PHE A 450 -17.88 -5.39 -29.14
C PHE A 450 -17.20 -4.54 -30.20
N ASP A 451 -17.70 -3.32 -30.41
CA ASP A 451 -17.06 -2.36 -31.30
C ASP A 451 -15.59 -2.21 -30.96
N HIS A 452 -14.75 -2.19 -31.99
CA HIS A 452 -13.31 -2.21 -31.85
C HIS A 452 -12.78 -1.03 -31.00
N ALA A 453 -13.25 0.18 -31.27
CA ALA A 453 -12.77 1.37 -30.57
C ALA A 453 -13.29 1.42 -29.13
N ALA A 454 -14.58 1.14 -28.93
CA ALA A 454 -15.20 1.15 -27.62
C ALA A 454 -14.63 0.06 -26.70
N SER A 455 -14.45 -1.16 -27.22
CA SER A 455 -13.91 -2.27 -26.44
C SER A 455 -12.45 -2.05 -26.04
N ARG A 456 -11.62 -1.54 -26.93
CA ARG A 456 -10.20 -1.19 -26.64
C ARG A 456 -10.10 -0.13 -25.55
N TYR A 457 -10.92 0.92 -25.62
CA TYR A 457 -10.94 1.94 -24.59
C TYR A 457 -11.36 1.37 -23.24
N ALA A 458 -12.46 0.58 -23.20
CA ALA A 458 -12.96 -0.03 -21.97
C ALA A 458 -11.93 -0.94 -21.32
N ILE A 459 -11.29 -1.83 -22.11
CA ILE A 459 -10.25 -2.75 -21.64
C ILE A 459 -9.07 -1.98 -21.09
N ARG A 460 -8.56 -1.00 -21.83
CA ARG A 460 -7.41 -0.20 -21.42
C ARG A 460 -7.70 0.60 -20.15
N ARG A 461 -8.86 1.28 -20.10
CA ARG A 461 -9.25 2.08 -18.91
C ARG A 461 -9.41 1.21 -17.67
N CYS A 462 -10.03 0.04 -17.79
CA CYS A 462 -10.15 -0.92 -16.71
C CYS A 462 -8.77 -1.38 -16.20
N ALA A 463 -7.86 -1.74 -17.12
CA ALA A 463 -6.49 -2.14 -16.77
C ALA A 463 -5.71 -1.02 -16.07
N GLU A 464 -5.85 0.24 -16.51
CA GLU A 464 -5.24 1.42 -15.87
C GLU A 464 -5.73 1.59 -14.42
N LEU A 465 -7.04 1.46 -14.20
CA LEU A 465 -7.64 1.57 -12.86
C LEU A 465 -7.21 0.40 -11.96
N HIS A 466 -7.13 -0.81 -12.50
CA HIS A 466 -6.66 -1.99 -11.77
C HIS A 466 -5.18 -1.85 -11.40
N LEU A 467 -4.32 -1.49 -12.35
CA LEU A 467 -2.90 -1.24 -12.10
C LEU A 467 -2.70 -0.13 -11.06
N GLY A 468 -3.47 0.96 -11.18
CA GLY A 468 -3.49 2.06 -10.20
C GLY A 468 -3.90 1.59 -8.81
N HIS A 469 -4.82 0.63 -8.70
CA HIS A 469 -5.20 0.02 -7.42
C HIS A 469 -4.06 -0.79 -6.80
N ILE A 470 -3.40 -1.66 -7.58
CA ILE A 470 -2.27 -2.48 -7.11
C ILE A 470 -1.11 -1.60 -6.64
N THR A 471 -0.78 -0.55 -7.41
CA THR A 471 0.39 0.30 -7.14
C THR A 471 0.12 1.41 -6.13
N GLY A 472 -1.12 1.89 -6.05
CA GLY A 472 -1.51 3.08 -5.27
C GLY A 472 -2.06 2.80 -3.87
N ALA A 473 -2.63 1.62 -3.62
CA ALA A 473 -3.29 1.30 -2.36
C ALA A 473 -2.32 0.95 -1.20
N GLY A 474 -1.02 0.83 -1.45
CA GLY A 474 -0.01 0.48 -0.43
C GLY A 474 -0.04 -0.98 0.02
N ASP A 475 -0.93 -1.79 -0.53
CA ASP A 475 -1.04 -3.23 -0.28
C ASP A 475 -1.16 -4.00 -1.63
N PRO A 476 -0.08 -4.06 -2.43
CA PRO A 476 -0.11 -4.67 -3.76
C PRO A 476 -0.41 -6.17 -3.73
N PHE A 477 -0.27 -6.82 -2.57
CA PHE A 477 -0.54 -8.24 -2.37
C PHE A 477 -1.87 -8.50 -1.65
N GLU A 478 -2.70 -7.48 -1.49
CA GLU A 478 -4.04 -7.58 -0.88
C GLU A 478 -4.05 -8.41 0.42
N ARG A 479 -3.09 -8.15 1.31
CA ARG A 479 -2.97 -8.81 2.61
C ARG A 479 -3.96 -8.27 3.64
N GLY A 480 -4.52 -7.09 3.37
CA GLY A 480 -5.57 -6.47 4.19
C GLY A 480 -6.94 -7.10 3.94
N ASN A 481 -7.91 -6.77 4.79
CA ASN A 481 -9.28 -7.29 4.71
C ASN A 481 -10.16 -6.51 3.70
N GLY A 482 -9.78 -5.29 3.33
CA GLY A 482 -10.53 -4.48 2.36
C GLY A 482 -10.13 -4.86 0.93
N ARG A 483 -11.04 -5.48 0.19
CA ARG A 483 -10.85 -5.89 -1.20
C ARG A 483 -11.94 -5.27 -2.08
N PRO A 484 -11.81 -3.98 -2.45
CA PRO A 484 -12.84 -3.32 -3.25
C PRO A 484 -13.17 -4.05 -4.56
N LEU A 485 -12.18 -4.74 -5.15
CA LEU A 485 -12.34 -5.50 -6.38
C LEU A 485 -13.20 -6.77 -6.23
N ASP A 486 -13.55 -7.18 -5.00
CA ASP A 486 -14.42 -8.33 -4.74
C ASP A 486 -15.92 -7.99 -4.81
N TYR A 487 -16.32 -6.79 -5.27
CA TYR A 487 -17.73 -6.42 -5.48
C TYR A 487 -18.41 -7.42 -6.41
N GLY A 488 -19.53 -7.99 -5.98
CA GLY A 488 -20.28 -9.03 -6.70
C GLY A 488 -19.69 -10.44 -6.61
N HIS A 489 -18.47 -10.62 -6.08
CA HIS A 489 -17.72 -11.89 -6.19
C HIS A 489 -18.21 -12.99 -5.24
N TRP A 490 -18.73 -12.65 -4.05
CA TRP A 490 -19.26 -13.67 -3.14
C TRP A 490 -20.39 -14.48 -3.78
N ALA A 491 -21.29 -13.79 -4.50
CA ALA A 491 -22.37 -14.43 -5.24
C ALA A 491 -21.86 -15.13 -6.52
N ALA A 492 -20.91 -14.50 -7.23
CA ALA A 492 -20.33 -15.04 -8.44
C ALA A 492 -19.69 -16.41 -8.23
N HIS A 493 -18.81 -16.55 -7.24
CA HIS A 493 -18.15 -17.83 -6.93
C HIS A 493 -19.16 -18.93 -6.60
N LYS A 494 -20.25 -18.59 -5.88
CA LYS A 494 -21.30 -19.56 -5.59
C LYS A 494 -22.09 -19.95 -6.82
N LEU A 495 -22.42 -19.00 -7.69
CA LEU A 495 -23.13 -19.24 -8.95
C LEU A 495 -22.30 -20.08 -9.93
N GLU A 496 -21.00 -19.85 -10.02
CA GLU A 496 -20.09 -20.69 -10.81
C GLU A 496 -20.14 -22.15 -10.35
N ASN A 497 -20.10 -22.38 -9.04
CA ASN A 497 -20.17 -23.72 -8.47
C ASN A 497 -21.56 -24.38 -8.71
N LEU A 498 -22.63 -23.65 -8.44
CA LEU A 498 -24.02 -24.15 -8.63
C LEU A 498 -24.33 -24.47 -10.09
N SER A 499 -23.73 -23.71 -11.03
CA SER A 499 -23.91 -23.95 -12.47
C SER A 499 -22.94 -25.00 -13.04
N HIS A 500 -22.08 -25.62 -12.22
CA HIS A 500 -20.99 -26.49 -12.66
C HIS A 500 -20.14 -25.83 -13.75
N HIS A 501 -19.83 -24.56 -13.57
CA HIS A 501 -19.07 -23.70 -14.49
C HIS A 501 -19.72 -23.48 -15.88
N ARG A 502 -21.03 -23.72 -16.00
CA ARG A 502 -21.81 -23.37 -17.19
C ARG A 502 -21.90 -21.85 -17.38
N LEU A 503 -22.06 -21.11 -16.27
CA LEU A 503 -21.90 -19.65 -16.27
C LEU A 503 -20.41 -19.29 -16.37
N ARG A 504 -20.10 -18.37 -17.25
CA ARG A 504 -18.78 -17.74 -17.32
C ARG A 504 -18.56 -16.86 -16.08
N HIS A 505 -17.34 -16.71 -15.66
CA HIS A 505 -17.00 -15.88 -14.49
C HIS A 505 -17.64 -14.48 -14.57
N GLY A 506 -17.44 -13.74 -15.66
CA GLY A 506 -18.02 -12.41 -15.82
C GLY A 506 -19.55 -12.38 -15.84
N GLU A 507 -20.21 -13.44 -16.35
CA GLU A 507 -21.67 -13.56 -16.28
C GLU A 507 -22.12 -13.69 -14.82
N ALA A 508 -21.43 -14.52 -14.02
CA ALA A 508 -21.71 -14.69 -12.60
C ALA A 508 -21.42 -13.39 -11.81
N VAL A 509 -20.35 -12.67 -12.15
CA VAL A 509 -20.03 -11.36 -11.55
C VAL A 509 -21.09 -10.32 -11.88
N ALA A 510 -21.61 -10.30 -13.12
CA ALA A 510 -22.71 -9.39 -13.50
C ALA A 510 -23.96 -9.62 -12.64
N VAL A 511 -24.34 -10.89 -12.41
CA VAL A 511 -25.44 -11.25 -11.50
C VAL A 511 -25.14 -10.81 -10.07
N GLY A 512 -23.92 -11.04 -9.59
CA GLY A 512 -23.49 -10.62 -8.26
C GLY A 512 -23.54 -9.10 -8.07
N MET A 513 -23.08 -8.32 -9.05
CA MET A 513 -23.18 -6.85 -9.03
C MET A 513 -24.61 -6.36 -9.00
N ALA A 514 -25.49 -6.98 -9.79
CA ALA A 514 -26.92 -6.66 -9.78
C ALA A 514 -27.55 -6.93 -8.41
N LEU A 515 -27.24 -8.08 -7.79
CA LEU A 515 -27.74 -8.45 -6.47
C LEU A 515 -27.23 -7.50 -5.38
N ASP A 516 -25.93 -7.19 -5.39
CA ASP A 516 -25.28 -6.28 -4.43
C ASP A 516 -25.82 -4.84 -4.60
N GLY A 517 -26.08 -4.40 -5.83
CA GLY A 517 -26.72 -3.10 -6.12
C GLY A 517 -28.13 -3.00 -5.54
N LEU A 518 -28.96 -4.04 -5.73
CA LEU A 518 -30.30 -4.13 -5.15
C LEU A 518 -30.28 -4.21 -3.62
N TYR A 519 -29.29 -4.87 -3.05
CA TYR A 519 -29.11 -4.93 -1.60
C TYR A 519 -28.64 -3.57 -1.04
N ALA A 520 -27.69 -2.89 -1.69
CA ALA A 520 -27.27 -1.55 -1.33
C ALA A 520 -28.45 -0.56 -1.35
N ASN A 521 -29.33 -0.68 -2.35
CA ASN A 521 -30.56 0.09 -2.43
C ASN A 521 -31.52 -0.22 -1.26
N ALA A 522 -31.73 -1.49 -0.92
CA ALA A 522 -32.56 -1.89 0.22
C ALA A 522 -32.02 -1.40 1.57
N LEU A 523 -30.72 -1.13 1.66
CA LEU A 523 -30.06 -0.49 2.82
C LEU A 523 -30.19 1.05 2.80
N GLY A 524 -30.63 1.65 1.70
CA GLY A 524 -30.65 3.09 1.51
C GLY A 524 -29.27 3.70 1.22
N LEU A 525 -28.29 2.88 0.83
CA LEU A 525 -26.95 3.31 0.44
C LEU A 525 -26.90 3.80 -1.01
N LEU A 526 -27.59 3.11 -1.91
CA LEU A 526 -27.66 3.43 -3.34
C LEU A 526 -29.08 3.91 -3.68
N SER A 527 -29.20 4.96 -4.48
CA SER A 527 -30.50 5.49 -4.92
C SER A 527 -31.20 4.54 -5.92
N ASP A 528 -32.55 4.68 -6.03
CA ASP A 528 -33.32 3.91 -7.02
C ASP A 528 -32.84 4.20 -8.45
N SER A 529 -32.55 5.47 -8.74
CA SER A 529 -32.06 5.92 -10.07
C SER A 529 -30.72 5.28 -10.42
N GLU A 530 -29.77 5.25 -9.48
CA GLU A 530 -28.46 4.63 -9.71
C GLU A 530 -28.56 3.10 -9.85
N THR A 531 -29.43 2.48 -9.05
CA THR A 531 -29.70 1.04 -9.15
C THR A 531 -30.23 0.68 -10.52
N GLU A 532 -31.19 1.46 -11.05
CA GLU A 532 -31.76 1.25 -12.39
C GLU A 532 -30.70 1.45 -13.48
N ARG A 533 -29.83 2.45 -13.36
CA ARG A 533 -28.70 2.67 -14.29
C ARG A 533 -27.76 1.45 -14.35
N VAL A 534 -27.41 0.90 -13.19
CA VAL A 534 -26.57 -0.31 -13.12
C VAL A 534 -27.23 -1.49 -13.82
N MET A 535 -28.50 -1.74 -13.50
CA MET A 535 -29.29 -2.83 -14.10
C MET A 535 -29.42 -2.66 -15.62
N SER A 536 -29.73 -1.44 -16.07
CA SER A 536 -29.88 -1.10 -17.48
C SER A 536 -28.60 -1.30 -18.28
N LEU A 537 -27.44 -0.86 -17.74
CA LEU A 537 -26.14 -1.09 -18.40
C LEU A 537 -25.84 -2.58 -18.55
N LEU A 538 -26.00 -3.36 -17.48
CA LEU A 538 -25.75 -4.80 -17.52
C LEU A 538 -26.69 -5.52 -18.53
N HIS A 539 -27.96 -5.15 -18.58
CA HIS A 539 -28.90 -5.67 -19.57
C HIS A 539 -28.52 -5.27 -21.01
N THR A 540 -28.16 -4.00 -21.23
CA THR A 540 -27.79 -3.51 -22.55
C THR A 540 -26.53 -4.20 -23.09
N LEU A 541 -25.59 -4.55 -22.21
CA LEU A 541 -24.42 -5.34 -22.56
C LEU A 541 -24.76 -6.81 -22.91
N GLY A 542 -25.98 -7.28 -22.58
CA GLY A 542 -26.46 -8.62 -22.91
C GLY A 542 -26.30 -9.66 -21.81
N PHE A 543 -26.06 -9.23 -20.54
CA PHE A 543 -26.00 -10.16 -19.43
C PHE A 543 -27.38 -10.68 -19.04
N ASN A 544 -27.51 -12.00 -18.85
CA ASN A 544 -28.67 -12.61 -18.20
C ASN A 544 -28.50 -12.48 -16.69
N LEU A 545 -29.26 -11.58 -16.07
CA LEU A 545 -29.20 -11.33 -14.63
C LEU A 545 -30.05 -12.30 -13.79
N CYS A 546 -30.84 -13.16 -14.43
CA CYS A 546 -31.73 -14.14 -13.78
C CYS A 546 -31.44 -15.57 -14.23
N PRO A 547 -30.24 -16.11 -13.99
CA PRO A 547 -29.94 -17.49 -14.28
C PRO A 547 -30.74 -18.44 -13.33
N PRO A 548 -31.07 -19.68 -13.74
CA PRO A 548 -31.85 -20.60 -12.93
C PRO A 548 -31.24 -20.94 -11.57
N GLU A 549 -29.92 -20.79 -11.44
CA GLU A 549 -29.15 -21.02 -10.21
C GLU A 549 -29.58 -20.10 -9.05
N LEU A 550 -30.15 -18.92 -9.33
CA LEU A 550 -30.71 -18.03 -8.31
C LEU A 550 -31.83 -18.66 -7.48
N SER A 551 -32.56 -19.57 -8.08
CA SER A 551 -33.75 -20.22 -7.49
C SER A 551 -33.42 -21.54 -6.79
N VAL A 552 -32.18 -22.01 -6.80
CA VAL A 552 -31.78 -23.28 -6.20
C VAL A 552 -31.86 -23.21 -4.68
N THR A 553 -32.61 -24.16 -4.08
CA THR A 553 -32.75 -24.26 -2.62
C THR A 553 -32.24 -25.60 -2.10
N ASP A 554 -31.89 -25.63 -0.82
CA ASP A 554 -31.59 -26.89 -0.11
C ASP A 554 -32.86 -27.65 0.30
N ALA A 555 -32.68 -28.81 0.92
CA ALA A 555 -33.80 -29.66 1.40
C ALA A 555 -34.70 -28.97 2.44
N GLN A 556 -34.23 -27.87 3.05
CA GLN A 556 -34.97 -27.04 4.02
C GLN A 556 -35.61 -25.80 3.37
N GLY A 557 -35.53 -25.64 2.05
CA GLY A 557 -36.05 -24.49 1.30
C GLY A 557 -35.22 -23.22 1.42
N ARG A 558 -33.97 -23.28 1.94
CA ARG A 558 -33.08 -22.12 2.05
C ARG A 558 -32.33 -21.92 0.73
N SER A 559 -32.16 -20.68 0.31
CA SER A 559 -31.40 -20.36 -0.90
C SER A 559 -29.95 -20.86 -0.79
N GLN A 560 -29.53 -21.70 -1.74
CA GLN A 560 -28.15 -22.17 -1.80
C GLN A 560 -27.17 -21.04 -2.16
N LEU A 561 -27.62 -20.03 -2.89
CA LEU A 561 -26.79 -18.86 -3.18
C LEU A 561 -26.36 -18.13 -1.89
N LEU A 562 -27.31 -17.93 -0.95
CA LEU A 562 -27.04 -17.22 0.29
C LEU A 562 -26.08 -17.99 1.24
N LEU A 563 -25.96 -19.30 1.10
CA LEU A 563 -24.92 -20.07 1.80
C LEU A 563 -23.51 -19.66 1.36
N GLY A 564 -23.37 -19.10 0.15
CA GLY A 564 -22.12 -18.55 -0.35
C GLY A 564 -21.54 -17.40 0.49
N LEU A 565 -22.38 -16.66 1.23
CA LEU A 565 -21.92 -15.63 2.16
C LEU A 565 -21.07 -16.22 3.31
N GLU A 566 -21.49 -17.37 3.84
CA GLU A 566 -20.74 -18.05 4.91
C GLU A 566 -19.44 -18.67 4.38
N GLU A 567 -19.48 -19.26 3.19
CA GLU A 567 -18.29 -19.78 2.51
C GLU A 567 -17.28 -18.64 2.24
N PHE A 568 -17.77 -17.49 1.79
CA PHE A 568 -16.94 -16.30 1.56
C PHE A 568 -16.34 -15.74 2.86
N ARG A 569 -17.12 -15.70 3.95
CA ARG A 569 -16.62 -15.30 5.28
C ARG A 569 -15.48 -16.20 5.76
N GLN A 570 -15.59 -17.51 5.55
CA GLN A 570 -14.53 -18.46 5.91
C GLN A 570 -13.27 -18.25 5.06
N HIS A 571 -13.44 -17.97 3.76
CA HIS A 571 -12.34 -17.66 2.85
C HIS A 571 -11.57 -16.40 3.28
N LEU A 572 -12.25 -15.40 3.84
CA LEU A 572 -11.66 -14.17 4.38
C LEU A 572 -11.05 -14.30 5.79
N GLY A 573 -10.96 -15.52 6.34
CA GLY A 573 -10.40 -15.74 7.67
C GLY A 573 -11.35 -15.44 8.83
N GLY A 574 -12.66 -15.49 8.61
CA GLY A 574 -13.69 -15.43 9.63
C GLY A 574 -14.38 -14.08 9.82
N GLN A 575 -13.86 -13.00 9.26
CA GLN A 575 -14.53 -11.69 9.22
C GLN A 575 -15.07 -11.43 7.81
N LEU A 576 -16.37 -11.16 7.72
CA LEU A 576 -16.97 -10.75 6.46
C LEU A 576 -16.49 -9.33 6.10
N SER A 577 -16.12 -9.11 4.85
CA SER A 577 -15.87 -7.81 4.28
C SER A 577 -16.36 -7.83 2.85
N ILE A 578 -17.49 -7.16 2.59
CA ILE A 578 -18.13 -7.11 1.28
C ILE A 578 -18.22 -5.64 0.87
N PRO A 579 -17.59 -5.26 -0.24
CA PRO A 579 -17.74 -3.90 -0.76
C PRO A 579 -19.18 -3.69 -1.26
N MET A 580 -19.79 -2.57 -0.87
CA MET A 580 -21.14 -2.14 -1.29
C MET A 580 -21.08 -0.72 -1.81
N LEU A 581 -21.84 -0.43 -2.86
CA LEU A 581 -21.91 0.92 -3.43
C LEU A 581 -22.63 1.87 -2.47
N THR A 582 -22.07 3.07 -2.32
CA THR A 582 -22.73 4.22 -1.69
C THR A 582 -23.22 5.24 -2.73
N CYS A 583 -22.58 5.26 -3.86
CA CYS A 583 -22.97 5.89 -5.12
C CYS A 583 -22.12 5.25 -6.24
N ILE A 584 -22.47 5.49 -7.49
CA ILE A 584 -21.65 5.06 -8.63
C ILE A 584 -20.25 5.72 -8.52
N GLY A 585 -19.20 4.90 -8.57
CA GLY A 585 -17.81 5.32 -8.41
C GLY A 585 -17.27 5.26 -6.98
N GLN A 586 -18.10 4.89 -5.98
CA GLN A 586 -17.67 4.81 -4.58
C GLN A 586 -18.28 3.61 -3.86
N SER A 587 -17.52 3.00 -3.00
CA SER A 587 -17.95 1.85 -2.20
C SER A 587 -17.48 1.93 -0.74
N VAL A 588 -18.17 1.20 0.12
CA VAL A 588 -17.84 1.00 1.55
C VAL A 588 -17.86 -0.49 1.87
N ASP A 589 -16.99 -0.94 2.76
CA ASP A 589 -16.98 -2.32 3.20
C ASP A 589 -18.03 -2.57 4.29
N LEU A 590 -18.90 -3.55 4.07
CA LEU A 590 -19.85 -4.05 5.06
C LEU A 590 -19.29 -5.31 5.74
N HIS A 591 -19.39 -5.35 7.07
CA HIS A 591 -18.94 -6.48 7.89
C HIS A 591 -20.07 -7.35 8.42
N ALA A 592 -21.29 -7.00 8.09
CA ALA A 592 -22.50 -7.77 8.41
C ALA A 592 -23.53 -7.59 7.31
N ILE A 593 -24.28 -8.64 7.03
CA ILE A 593 -25.36 -8.67 6.04
C ILE A 593 -26.69 -8.90 6.74
N ASP A 594 -27.66 -8.05 6.46
CA ASP A 594 -29.07 -8.26 6.84
C ASP A 594 -29.68 -9.29 5.91
N SER A 595 -29.89 -10.51 6.43
CA SER A 595 -30.38 -11.64 5.64
C SER A 595 -31.81 -11.41 5.08
N ALA A 596 -32.66 -10.66 5.78
CA ALA A 596 -34.02 -10.37 5.31
C ALA A 596 -33.99 -9.41 4.12
N LYS A 597 -33.18 -8.35 4.18
CA LYS A 597 -33.01 -7.42 3.07
C LYS A 597 -32.30 -8.07 1.88
N MET A 598 -31.32 -8.95 2.13
CA MET A 598 -30.66 -9.70 1.06
C MET A 598 -31.61 -10.65 0.37
N GLN A 599 -32.50 -11.34 1.13
CA GLN A 599 -33.54 -12.17 0.56
C GLN A 599 -34.53 -11.35 -0.29
N THR A 600 -34.89 -10.15 0.15
CA THR A 600 -35.72 -9.21 -0.62
C THR A 600 -35.02 -8.77 -1.92
N ALA A 601 -33.74 -8.47 -1.86
CA ALA A 601 -32.92 -8.12 -3.04
C ALA A 601 -32.91 -9.27 -4.05
N LEU A 602 -32.73 -10.52 -3.57
CA LEU A 602 -32.73 -11.70 -4.40
C LEU A 602 -34.11 -11.92 -5.07
N GLN A 603 -35.19 -11.71 -4.34
CA GLN A 603 -36.57 -11.80 -4.90
C GLN A 603 -36.82 -10.70 -5.95
N ARG A 604 -36.34 -9.48 -5.71
CA ARG A 604 -36.41 -8.38 -6.68
C ARG A 604 -35.61 -8.72 -7.94
N LEU A 605 -34.41 -9.26 -7.81
CA LEU A 605 -33.60 -9.67 -8.96
C LEU A 605 -34.32 -10.77 -9.76
N ALA A 606 -34.88 -11.77 -9.12
CA ALA A 606 -35.63 -12.84 -9.77
C ALA A 606 -36.91 -12.34 -10.47
N ALA A 607 -37.55 -11.28 -9.97
CA ALA A 607 -38.72 -10.66 -10.59
C ALA A 607 -38.35 -9.74 -11.78
N HIS A 608 -37.09 -9.32 -11.92
CA HIS A 608 -36.60 -8.51 -13.06
C HIS A 608 -36.34 -9.33 -14.33
N SER A 609 -36.76 -10.61 -14.38
CA SER A 609 -36.69 -11.42 -15.59
C SER A 609 -37.47 -10.73 -16.71
N SER A 610 -36.74 -10.22 -17.69
CA SER A 610 -37.28 -9.46 -18.82
C SER A 610 -38.16 -10.33 -19.69
N PRO A 611 -39.33 -9.87 -20.12
CA PRO A 611 -40.19 -10.57 -21.07
C PRO A 611 -39.57 -10.74 -22.46
N ALA A 612 -38.45 -10.11 -22.76
CA ALA A 612 -37.84 -10.06 -24.10
C ALA A 612 -37.01 -11.31 -24.46
N LEU A 613 -36.63 -12.18 -23.54
CA LEU A 613 -35.80 -13.36 -23.82
C LEU A 613 -36.61 -14.62 -24.20
N ALA A 614 -37.93 -14.63 -23.98
CA ALA A 614 -38.78 -15.73 -24.43
C ALA A 614 -38.95 -15.80 -25.97
N ALA A 615 -38.51 -14.77 -26.71
CA ALA A 615 -38.66 -14.70 -28.16
C ALA A 615 -37.43 -15.14 -28.96
N THR A 616 -36.26 -15.42 -28.31
CA THR A 616 -35.01 -15.74 -29.00
C THR A 616 -34.49 -17.17 -28.82
N GLU A 617 -35.22 -18.05 -28.10
CA GLU A 617 -34.86 -19.48 -28.05
C GLU A 617 -35.09 -20.26 -29.36
N GLY A 618 -35.46 -19.56 -30.45
CA GLY A 618 -35.66 -20.12 -31.77
C GLY A 618 -34.43 -20.28 -32.66
N TYR A 619 -33.22 -19.84 -32.25
CA TYR A 619 -32.00 -19.91 -33.05
C TYR A 619 -30.83 -20.59 -32.31
N ALA A 620 -31.06 -21.86 -31.91
CA ALA A 620 -29.96 -22.75 -31.53
C ALA A 620 -30.36 -24.20 -31.78
N ARG A 621 -30.26 -24.61 -33.05
CA ARG A 621 -30.02 -26.00 -33.44
C ARG A 621 -28.88 -26.04 -34.42
#